data_da8ee2e312ccee83747d76821ed9f2b7
#
_entry.id   da8ee2e312ccee83747d76821ed9f2b7
#
_cell.length_a   1.000
_cell.length_b   1.000
_cell.length_c   1.000
_cell.angle_alpha   90.00
_cell.angle_beta   90.00
_cell.angle_gamma   90.00
#
_symmetry.space_group_name_H-M   'P 1'
#
loop_
_entity.id
_entity.type
_entity.pdbx_description
1 polymer ?
#
loop_
_entity_poly.entity_id
_entity_poly.type
_entity_poly.pdbx_seq_one_letter_code
_entity_poly.pdbx_strand_id
1 'polypeptide(L)'
;MDILAEIREERRRQDAKWGEQNHSPIEWCAILTEEVGEVSKEALELHFAQLQNTGQSEAWFAEKLAAYRKEVIQVAAVALAMAESLERNKWRALER
;
A
#
# COMPACT_ATOMS: atom_id res chain seq x y z
N MET A 1 -10.83 -10.25 -11.10
CA MET A 1 -11.08 -10.01 -9.65
C MET A 1 -11.35 -8.54 -9.44
N ASP A 2 -12.35 -8.21 -8.67
CA ASP A 2 -12.59 -6.80 -8.40
C ASP A 2 -11.54 -6.24 -7.43
N ILE A 3 -11.33 -4.93 -7.50
CA ILE A 3 -10.27 -4.26 -6.74
C ILE A 3 -10.49 -4.38 -5.23
N LEU A 4 -11.73 -4.27 -4.77
CA LEU A 4 -12.02 -4.40 -3.34
C LEU A 4 -11.69 -5.80 -2.82
N ALA A 5 -11.97 -6.83 -3.60
CA ALA A 5 -11.60 -8.20 -3.25
C ALA A 5 -10.07 -8.37 -3.19
N GLU A 6 -9.34 -7.74 -4.09
CA GLU A 6 -7.87 -7.75 -4.05
C GLU A 6 -7.32 -7.07 -2.79
N ILE A 7 -7.90 -5.95 -2.39
CA ILE A 7 -7.49 -5.24 -1.17
C ILE A 7 -7.76 -6.10 0.06
N ARG A 8 -8.91 -6.76 0.12
CA ARG A 8 -9.24 -7.67 1.22
C ARG A 8 -8.30 -8.86 1.28
N GLU A 9 -7.93 -9.39 0.12
CA GLU A 9 -6.96 -10.49 0.04
C GLU A 9 -5.58 -10.05 0.54
N GLU A 10 -5.14 -8.85 0.19
CA GLU A 10 -3.88 -8.30 0.71
C GLU A 10 -3.95 -8.11 2.22
N ARG A 11 -5.09 -7.68 2.77
CA ARG A 11 -5.30 -7.60 4.21
C ARG A 11 -5.15 -8.97 4.87
N ARG A 12 -5.71 -10.01 4.26
CA ARG A 12 -5.57 -11.38 4.77
C ARG A 12 -4.10 -11.82 4.78
N ARG A 13 -3.34 -11.49 3.75
CA ARG A 13 -1.91 -11.80 3.70
C ARG A 13 -1.13 -11.06 4.79
N GLN A 14 -1.44 -9.80 5.02
CA GLN A 14 -0.82 -9.00 6.07
C GLN A 14 -1.10 -9.59 7.46
N ASP A 15 -2.34 -9.94 7.73
CA ASP A 15 -2.73 -10.54 9.01
C ASP A 15 -2.10 -11.92 9.21
N ALA A 16 -2.00 -12.72 8.15
CA ALA A 16 -1.35 -14.03 8.22
C ALA A 16 0.15 -13.91 8.51
N LYS A 17 0.79 -12.88 7.96
CA LYS A 17 2.23 -12.66 8.10
C LYS A 17 2.60 -12.00 9.44
N TRP A 18 1.83 -11.00 9.86
CA TRP A 18 2.18 -10.11 10.97
C TRP A 18 1.28 -10.27 12.19
N GLY A 19 0.14 -10.96 12.07
CA GLY A 19 -0.90 -10.98 13.07
C GLY A 19 -1.69 -9.68 13.10
N GLU A 20 -2.59 -9.57 14.06
CA GLU A 20 -3.35 -8.34 14.26
C GLU A 20 -2.43 -7.24 14.77
N GLN A 21 -2.38 -6.12 14.07
CA GLN A 21 -1.53 -4.99 14.42
C GLN A 21 -2.36 -3.83 14.98
N ASN A 22 -1.92 -3.31 16.13
CA ASN A 22 -2.62 -2.25 16.85
C ASN A 22 -1.64 -1.12 17.17
N HIS A 23 -1.17 -0.46 16.11
CA HIS A 23 -0.26 0.66 16.26
C HIS A 23 -0.99 1.95 16.64
N SER A 24 -0.26 2.89 17.22
CA SER A 24 -0.78 4.24 17.44
C SER A 24 -0.96 4.96 16.09
N PRO A 25 -1.79 6.03 16.04
CA PRO A 25 -1.95 6.78 14.79
C PRO A 25 -0.64 7.25 14.17
N ILE A 26 0.31 7.71 14.96
CA ILE A 26 1.59 8.18 14.41
C ILE A 26 2.45 7.03 13.87
N GLU A 27 2.43 5.88 14.52
CA GLU A 27 3.12 4.69 14.03
C GLU A 27 2.51 4.21 12.72
N TRP A 28 1.18 4.20 12.62
CA TRP A 28 0.48 3.88 11.37
C TRP A 28 0.82 4.85 10.24
N CYS A 29 0.92 6.14 10.56
CA CYS A 29 1.32 7.14 9.56
C CYS A 29 2.72 6.88 9.00
N ALA A 30 3.65 6.46 9.84
CA ALA A 30 5.00 6.10 9.38
C ALA A 30 4.95 4.90 8.41
N ILE A 31 4.17 3.88 8.76
CA ILE A 31 4.01 2.70 7.90
C ILE A 31 3.36 3.07 6.56
N LEU A 32 2.32 3.88 6.60
CA LEU A 32 1.62 4.34 5.40
C LEU A 32 2.54 5.17 4.50
N THR A 33 3.32 6.07 5.09
CA THR A 33 4.26 6.93 4.35
C THR A 33 5.30 6.10 3.62
N GLU A 34 5.79 5.04 4.25
CA GLU A 34 6.74 4.11 3.63
C GLU A 34 6.12 3.44 2.40
N GLU A 35 4.89 2.96 2.51
CA GLU A 35 4.18 2.34 1.38
C GLU A 35 3.89 3.35 0.26
N VAL A 36 3.53 4.58 0.60
CA VAL A 36 3.33 5.66 -0.38
C VAL A 36 4.66 5.96 -1.10
N GLY A 37 5.77 5.90 -0.38
CA GLY A 37 7.11 6.05 -0.98
C GLY A 37 7.37 4.99 -2.06
N GLU A 38 6.97 3.74 -1.83
CA GLU A 38 7.13 2.67 -2.81
C GLU A 38 6.27 2.93 -4.07
N VAL A 39 5.05 3.43 -3.90
CA VAL A 39 4.21 3.86 -5.03
C VAL A 39 4.90 4.95 -5.83
N SER A 40 5.43 5.96 -5.15
CA SER A 40 6.13 7.08 -5.77
C SER A 40 7.35 6.63 -6.56
N LYS A 41 8.10 5.69 -6.03
CA LYS A 41 9.27 5.12 -6.69
C LYS A 41 8.88 4.50 -8.04
N GLU A 42 7.87 3.65 -8.05
CA GLU A 42 7.41 3.00 -9.28
C GLU A 42 6.88 4.02 -10.29
N ALA A 43 6.12 5.01 -9.81
CA ALA A 43 5.58 6.07 -10.66
C ALA A 43 6.68 6.93 -11.28
N LEU A 44 7.71 7.28 -10.51
CA LEU A 44 8.83 8.08 -10.99
C LEU A 44 9.66 7.33 -12.04
N GLU A 45 9.95 6.07 -11.82
CA GLU A 45 10.71 5.27 -12.77
C GLU A 45 9.96 5.16 -14.11
N LEU A 46 8.64 4.95 -14.04
CA LEU A 46 7.79 4.89 -15.23
C LEU A 46 7.78 6.23 -15.97
N HIS A 47 7.59 7.32 -15.22
CA HIS A 47 7.52 8.67 -15.76
C HIS A 47 8.81 9.07 -16.49
N PHE A 48 9.95 8.86 -15.87
CA PHE A 48 11.24 9.22 -16.46
C PHE A 48 11.59 8.34 -17.65
N ALA A 49 11.25 7.06 -17.62
CA ALA A 49 11.46 6.19 -18.77
C ALA A 49 10.65 6.65 -19.98
N GLN A 50 9.40 7.09 -19.76
CA GLN A 50 8.55 7.62 -20.82
C GLN A 50 9.09 8.94 -21.39
N LEU A 51 9.50 9.86 -20.51
CA LEU A 51 10.02 11.16 -20.92
C LEU A 51 11.33 11.06 -21.69
N GLN A 52 12.24 10.21 -21.21
CA GLN A 52 13.60 10.13 -21.75
C GLN A 52 13.69 9.19 -22.95
N ASN A 53 12.64 8.46 -23.26
CA ASN A 53 12.63 7.47 -24.33
C ASN A 53 13.88 6.58 -24.27
N THR A 54 14.06 5.92 -23.13
CA THR A 54 15.26 5.17 -22.81
C THR A 54 15.32 3.78 -23.47
N GLY A 55 14.37 3.47 -24.34
CA GLY A 55 14.39 2.24 -25.15
C GLY A 55 13.88 0.99 -24.45
N GLN A 56 13.17 1.12 -23.33
CA GLN A 56 12.58 -0.03 -22.67
C GLN A 56 11.50 -0.67 -23.53
N SER A 57 11.38 -1.99 -23.43
CA SER A 57 10.39 -2.78 -24.16
C SER A 57 8.98 -2.58 -23.63
N GLU A 58 7.99 -2.98 -24.43
CA GLU A 58 6.59 -3.02 -23.97
C GLU A 58 6.43 -3.94 -22.75
N ALA A 59 7.15 -5.05 -22.70
CA ALA A 59 7.14 -5.96 -21.56
C ALA A 59 7.64 -5.26 -20.28
N TRP A 60 8.68 -4.44 -20.40
CA TRP A 60 9.18 -3.67 -19.26
C TRP A 60 8.11 -2.70 -18.74
N PHE A 61 7.43 -1.97 -19.64
CA PHE A 61 6.35 -1.05 -19.24
C PHE A 61 5.19 -1.79 -18.58
N ALA A 62 4.80 -2.94 -19.11
CA ALA A 62 3.75 -3.75 -18.54
C ALA A 62 4.11 -4.21 -17.11
N GLU A 63 5.34 -4.65 -16.90
CA GLU A 63 5.82 -5.06 -15.58
C GLU A 63 5.85 -3.87 -14.60
N LYS A 64 6.27 -2.70 -15.06
CA LYS A 64 6.29 -1.49 -14.23
C LYS A 64 4.89 -1.04 -13.83
N LEU A 65 3.94 -1.10 -14.75
CA LEU A 65 2.54 -0.78 -14.44
C LEU A 65 1.96 -1.78 -13.44
N ALA A 66 2.29 -3.05 -13.57
CA ALA A 66 1.87 -4.09 -12.63
C ALA A 66 2.49 -3.85 -11.24
N ALA A 67 3.76 -3.47 -11.18
CA ALA A 67 4.44 -3.14 -9.93
C ALA A 67 3.82 -1.91 -9.27
N TYR A 68 3.56 -0.87 -10.03
CA TYR A 68 2.86 0.33 -9.57
C TYR A 68 1.49 -0.05 -8.98
N ARG A 69 0.70 -0.83 -9.72
CA ARG A 69 -0.61 -1.28 -9.28
C ARG A 69 -0.54 -2.06 -7.96
N LYS A 70 0.42 -2.96 -7.86
CA LYS A 70 0.65 -3.77 -6.65
C LYS A 70 0.90 -2.87 -5.43
N GLU A 71 1.75 -1.85 -5.58
CA GLU A 71 2.05 -0.93 -4.49
C GLU A 71 0.83 -0.09 -4.10
N VAL A 72 0.00 0.31 -5.06
CA VAL A 72 -1.25 1.03 -4.79
C VAL A 72 -2.21 0.15 -3.97
N ILE A 73 -2.34 -1.12 -4.32
CA ILE A 73 -3.16 -2.07 -3.54
C ILE A 73 -2.63 -2.20 -2.11
N GLN A 74 -1.30 -2.23 -1.93
CA GLN A 74 -0.72 -2.29 -0.59
C GLN A 74 -1.00 -1.05 0.24
N VAL A 75 -0.96 0.15 -0.37
CA VAL A 75 -1.34 1.39 0.31
C VAL A 75 -2.81 1.33 0.76
N ALA A 76 -3.70 0.88 -0.11
CA ALA A 76 -5.11 0.74 0.22
C ALA A 76 -5.33 -0.25 1.37
N ALA A 77 -4.60 -1.37 1.36
CA ALA A 77 -4.69 -2.38 2.42
C ALA A 77 -4.17 -1.83 3.76
N VAL A 78 -3.08 -1.07 3.76
CA VAL A 78 -2.57 -0.43 4.97
C VAL A 78 -3.59 0.58 5.51
N ALA A 79 -4.18 1.41 4.64
CA ALA A 79 -5.20 2.36 5.06
C ALA A 79 -6.42 1.65 5.69
N LEU A 80 -6.84 0.54 5.11
CA LEU A 80 -7.91 -0.29 5.67
C LEU A 80 -7.51 -0.84 7.03
N ALA A 81 -6.29 -1.34 7.17
CA ALA A 81 -5.76 -1.83 8.45
C ALA A 81 -5.77 -0.74 9.52
N MET A 82 -5.40 0.49 9.15
CA MET A 82 -5.44 1.65 10.06
C MET A 82 -6.85 1.90 10.58
N ALA A 83 -7.84 1.88 9.68
CA ALA A 83 -9.24 2.09 10.05
C ALA A 83 -9.75 0.97 10.95
N GLU A 84 -9.42 -0.27 10.64
CA GLU A 84 -9.80 -1.43 11.46
C GLU A 84 -9.18 -1.35 12.84
N SER A 85 -7.90 -0.99 12.94
CA SER A 85 -7.20 -0.83 14.21
C SER A 85 -7.82 0.28 15.04
N LEU A 86 -8.17 1.40 14.41
CA LEU A 86 -8.83 2.52 15.10
C LEU A 86 -10.17 2.08 15.70
N GLU A 87 -10.99 1.36 14.93
CA GLU A 87 -12.30 0.89 15.40
C GLU A 87 -12.16 -0.09 16.57
N ARG A 88 -11.18 -1.00 16.50
CA ARG A 88 -10.94 -1.96 17.61
C ARG A 88 -10.49 -1.26 18.87
N ASN A 89 -9.72 -0.17 18.77
CA ASN A 89 -9.02 0.45 19.89
C ASN A 89 -9.57 1.83 20.28
N LYS A 90 -10.69 2.26 19.71
CA LYS A 90 -11.25 3.58 19.98
C LYS A 90 -11.55 3.85 21.45
N TRP A 91 -11.91 2.83 22.20
CA TRP A 91 -12.13 2.91 23.65
C TRP A 91 -10.86 3.32 24.40
N ARG A 92 -9.68 2.92 23.91
CA ARG A 92 -8.39 3.30 24.54
C ARG A 92 -8.12 4.79 24.38
N ALA A 93 -8.50 5.36 23.26
CA ALA A 93 -8.37 6.80 23.02
C ALA A 93 -9.30 7.61 23.93
N LEU A 94 -10.48 7.06 24.24
CA LEU A 94 -11.45 7.70 25.12
C LEU A 94 -11.07 7.66 26.59
N GLU A 95 -10.20 6.73 26.99
CA GLU A 95 -9.74 6.57 28.38
C GLU A 95 -8.59 7.53 28.74
N ARG A 96 -8.03 8.22 27.76
CA ARG A 96 -6.89 9.12 27.98
C ARG A 96 -7.28 10.52 28.39
#